data_f7e6aac3d75736045aff134fdfd7e8d4
#
_entry.id   f7e6aac3d75736045aff134fdfd7e8d4
#
_cell.length_a   1.000
_cell.length_b   1.000
_cell.length_c   1.000
_cell.angle_alpha   90.00
_cell.angle_beta   90.00
_cell.angle_gamma   90.00
#
_symmetry.space_group_name_H-M   'P 1'
#
loop_
_entity.id
_entity.type
_entity.pdbx_description
1 polymer ?
#
loop_
_entity_poly.entity_id
_entity_poly.type
_entity_poly.pdbx_seq_one_letter_code
_entity_poly.pdbx_strand_id
1 'polypeptide(L)'
;MFSRPVIVPLILLIVGIILVDGLIPPFVIGEHYCSHLSEAESYRYRIKQENKTTKNWKSYNAEVEQWFDGTNWHDTDGNILFYVPRDSELVLDYGMLVESDAIPYRIENMPDSDFDYRKFMQRKRLYHSVYARDVEILSSEKSNDVLALAYRCNNSLKQRLYSSSLSKDKAALAVSLLLGDKKGLDEDLKMSFSVSGLSHILCVSGLHIGLIIAMFDVLLKFLHLLGMWGFGLRRFLLIAISWIIAFIVGCTPSALRVALMLTLTLLTDLTSFRSERINLLIVTAFILLLCDPLLLFDLGFQLSFLAVLGIMVCMPKANDWIRTKFPSFLKPLGKTAATTLSAQLFVLPIIVCRFHTLPLLFLFANVIVVPFVGIILFSIICLLVFVNVPLLGDLTTAIVSGELWFLQQTAEITDSITRSIFGN
;
A
#
# COMPACT_ATOMS: atom_id res chain seq x y z
N MET A 1 11.90 16.78 -30.24
CA MET A 1 10.72 15.95 -29.85
C MET A 1 11.23 14.57 -29.52
N PHE A 2 11.15 14.18 -28.26
CA PHE A 2 11.98 13.17 -27.61
C PHE A 2 11.66 11.76 -28.07
N SER A 3 12.65 11.03 -28.54
CA SER A 3 12.60 9.58 -28.66
C SER A 3 12.57 9.00 -27.23
N ARG A 4 11.37 8.70 -26.73
CA ARG A 4 11.19 7.94 -25.48
C ARG A 4 11.21 6.46 -25.84
N PRO A 5 12.38 5.78 -25.86
CA PRO A 5 12.53 4.46 -26.47
C PRO A 5 11.69 3.39 -25.78
N VAL A 6 11.27 3.63 -24.54
CA VAL A 6 10.50 2.64 -23.75
C VAL A 6 8.98 2.88 -23.80
N ILE A 7 8.51 4.01 -24.36
CA ILE A 7 7.07 4.29 -24.40
C ILE A 7 6.31 3.34 -25.33
N VAL A 8 6.88 3.01 -26.48
CA VAL A 8 6.27 2.08 -27.43
C VAL A 8 6.22 0.67 -26.88
N PRO A 9 7.32 0.09 -26.35
CA PRO A 9 7.27 -1.19 -25.65
C PRO A 9 6.27 -1.23 -24.50
N LEU A 10 6.17 -0.15 -23.70
CA LEU A 10 5.18 -0.07 -22.62
C LEU A 10 3.74 -0.11 -23.14
N ILE A 11 3.43 0.65 -24.19
CA ILE A 11 2.10 0.65 -24.80
C ILE A 11 1.76 -0.74 -25.34
N LEU A 12 2.71 -1.39 -26.06
CA LEU A 12 2.51 -2.73 -26.59
C LEU A 12 2.29 -3.75 -25.47
N LEU A 13 3.04 -3.63 -24.36
CA LEU A 13 2.85 -4.49 -23.18
C LEU A 13 1.46 -4.28 -22.57
N ILE A 14 1.03 -3.04 -22.37
CA ILE A 14 -0.29 -2.72 -21.81
C ILE A 14 -1.40 -3.27 -22.72
N VAL A 15 -1.31 -3.04 -24.03
CA VAL A 15 -2.29 -3.57 -24.99
C VAL A 15 -2.30 -5.10 -24.95
N GLY A 16 -1.13 -5.74 -24.92
CA GLY A 16 -1.00 -7.20 -24.78
C GLY A 16 -1.68 -7.72 -23.53
N ILE A 17 -1.43 -7.09 -22.37
CA ILE A 17 -2.05 -7.47 -21.08
C ILE A 17 -3.58 -7.35 -21.14
N ILE A 18 -4.11 -6.25 -21.70
CA ILE A 18 -5.56 -6.04 -21.83
C ILE A 18 -6.19 -7.09 -22.75
N LEU A 19 -5.55 -7.42 -23.86
CA LEU A 19 -6.03 -8.43 -24.78
C LEU A 19 -6.05 -9.81 -24.14
N VAL A 20 -4.99 -10.17 -23.41
CA VAL A 20 -4.90 -11.46 -22.71
C VAL A 20 -5.95 -11.54 -21.60
N ASP A 21 -6.14 -10.51 -20.77
CA ASP A 21 -7.18 -10.49 -19.71
C ASP A 21 -8.61 -10.60 -20.29
N GLY A 22 -8.82 -10.12 -21.52
CA GLY A 22 -10.13 -10.19 -22.18
C GLY A 22 -10.41 -11.49 -22.94
N LEU A 23 -9.38 -12.19 -23.41
CA LEU A 23 -9.48 -13.35 -24.30
C LEU A 23 -9.23 -14.70 -23.62
N ILE A 24 -8.38 -14.71 -22.58
CA ILE A 24 -7.95 -15.94 -21.92
C ILE A 24 -8.52 -15.97 -20.50
N PRO A 25 -9.30 -17.04 -20.17
CA PRO A 25 -9.66 -17.26 -18.76
C PRO A 25 -8.38 -17.38 -17.94
N PRO A 26 -8.41 -17.09 -16.62
CA PRO A 26 -7.23 -17.10 -15.77
C PRO A 26 -6.47 -18.40 -15.98
N PHE A 27 -5.25 -18.27 -16.49
CA PHE A 27 -4.42 -19.40 -16.85
C PHE A 27 -3.87 -20.02 -15.57
N VAL A 28 -4.31 -21.21 -15.27
CA VAL A 28 -3.76 -22.04 -14.19
C VAL A 28 -2.61 -22.82 -14.80
N ILE A 29 -1.38 -22.46 -14.48
CA ILE A 29 -0.17 -23.13 -14.94
C ILE A 29 0.30 -24.08 -13.83
N GLY A 30 0.52 -25.35 -14.17
CA GLY A 30 1.08 -26.34 -13.25
C GLY A 30 0.04 -27.16 -12.49
N GLU A 31 0.48 -27.78 -11.41
CA GLU A 31 -0.34 -28.62 -10.52
C GLU A 31 -1.13 -27.78 -9.50
N HIS A 32 -1.95 -26.88 -10.03
CA HIS A 32 -2.74 -25.97 -9.20
C HIS A 32 -3.92 -26.73 -8.56
N TYR A 33 -4.21 -26.46 -7.28
CA TYR A 33 -5.26 -27.14 -6.52
C TYR A 33 -6.64 -27.14 -7.20
N CYS A 34 -6.91 -26.15 -8.08
CA CYS A 34 -8.17 -26.09 -8.83
C CYS A 34 -8.42 -27.31 -9.72
N SER A 35 -7.39 -28.05 -10.10
CA SER A 35 -7.49 -29.27 -10.93
C SER A 35 -7.97 -30.49 -10.13
N HIS A 36 -7.84 -30.44 -8.80
CA HIS A 36 -8.05 -31.58 -7.89
C HIS A 36 -9.21 -31.38 -6.90
N LEU A 37 -10.09 -30.39 -7.14
CA LEU A 37 -11.20 -30.05 -6.23
C LEU A 37 -12.20 -31.20 -6.01
N SER A 38 -12.34 -32.10 -6.98
CA SER A 38 -13.27 -33.25 -6.91
C SER A 38 -12.64 -34.51 -6.29
N GLU A 39 -11.32 -34.53 -6.14
CA GLU A 39 -10.57 -35.71 -5.72
C GLU A 39 -10.00 -35.55 -4.31
N ALA A 40 -9.86 -34.32 -3.83
CA ALA A 40 -9.25 -34.02 -2.56
C ALA A 40 -10.24 -34.19 -1.39
N GLU A 41 -9.79 -34.88 -0.35
CA GLU A 41 -10.52 -35.04 0.93
C GLU A 41 -10.12 -33.97 1.95
N SER A 42 -8.86 -33.54 1.96
CA SER A 42 -8.36 -32.46 2.80
C SER A 42 -7.22 -31.69 2.16
N TYR A 43 -6.92 -30.52 2.72
CA TYR A 43 -5.91 -29.62 2.21
C TYR A 43 -5.04 -29.07 3.32
N ARG A 44 -3.75 -28.79 2.99
CA ARG A 44 -2.82 -28.04 3.82
C ARG A 44 -2.61 -26.64 3.28
N TYR A 45 -2.79 -25.69 4.17
CA TYR A 45 -2.75 -24.27 3.84
C TYR A 45 -1.64 -23.59 4.63
N ARG A 46 -0.81 -22.80 3.94
CA ARG A 46 0.14 -21.89 4.59
C ARG A 46 -0.43 -20.49 4.67
N ILE A 47 -0.60 -19.98 5.87
CA ILE A 47 -1.16 -18.65 6.12
C ILE A 47 -0.17 -17.58 5.68
N LYS A 48 -0.62 -16.64 4.83
CA LYS A 48 0.22 -15.54 4.30
C LYS A 48 -0.13 -14.18 4.92
N GLN A 49 -1.39 -13.85 5.00
CA GLN A 49 -1.82 -12.54 5.49
C GLN A 49 -3.23 -12.62 6.07
N GLU A 50 -3.39 -11.99 7.22
CA GLU A 50 -4.73 -11.73 7.74
C GLU A 50 -5.39 -10.59 6.96
N ASN A 51 -6.64 -10.77 6.55
CA ASN A 51 -7.46 -9.77 5.88
C ASN A 51 -8.42 -9.07 6.88
N LYS A 52 -9.45 -8.42 6.34
CA LYS A 52 -10.49 -7.78 7.14
C LYS A 52 -11.33 -8.84 7.86
N THR A 53 -11.48 -8.70 9.18
CA THR A 53 -12.43 -9.50 9.96
C THR A 53 -13.84 -9.01 9.69
N THR A 54 -14.74 -9.92 9.31
CA THR A 54 -16.16 -9.65 9.13
C THR A 54 -16.92 -9.88 10.46
N LYS A 55 -18.24 -9.69 10.45
CA LYS A 55 -19.06 -9.86 11.65
C LYS A 55 -18.93 -11.26 12.24
N ASN A 56 -18.83 -12.30 11.41
CA ASN A 56 -18.83 -13.70 11.82
C ASN A 56 -17.52 -14.44 11.54
N TRP A 57 -16.62 -13.89 10.70
CA TRP A 57 -15.46 -14.61 10.20
C TRP A 57 -14.20 -13.76 10.24
N LYS A 58 -13.08 -14.35 10.66
CA LYS A 58 -11.73 -13.85 10.40
C LYS A 58 -11.31 -14.39 9.04
N SER A 59 -10.77 -13.54 8.16
CA SER A 59 -10.32 -13.99 6.83
C SER A 59 -8.83 -13.84 6.68
N TYR A 60 -8.23 -14.80 6.01
CA TYR A 60 -6.81 -14.87 5.72
C TYR A 60 -6.59 -15.14 4.23
N ASN A 61 -5.52 -14.60 3.68
CA ASN A 61 -4.97 -15.13 2.45
C ASN A 61 -4.07 -16.31 2.80
N ALA A 62 -4.29 -17.44 2.18
CA ALA A 62 -3.49 -18.63 2.38
C ALA A 62 -3.04 -19.19 1.02
N GLU A 63 -1.94 -19.90 1.02
CA GLU A 63 -1.43 -20.68 -0.09
C GLU A 63 -1.73 -22.15 0.16
N VAL A 64 -2.28 -22.84 -0.82
CA VAL A 64 -2.49 -24.29 -0.77
C VAL A 64 -1.17 -24.96 -1.11
N GLU A 65 -0.61 -25.71 -0.19
CA GLU A 65 0.68 -26.41 -0.41
C GLU A 65 0.50 -27.87 -0.78
N GLN A 66 -0.49 -28.53 -0.18
CA GLN A 66 -0.73 -29.96 -0.38
C GLN A 66 -2.22 -30.28 -0.38
N TRP A 67 -2.61 -31.30 -1.10
CA TRP A 67 -3.94 -31.89 -1.04
C TRP A 67 -3.84 -33.40 -0.80
N PHE A 68 -4.85 -34.00 -0.17
CA PHE A 68 -4.91 -35.39 0.23
C PHE A 68 -5.94 -36.15 -0.60
N ASP A 69 -5.55 -37.27 -1.21
CA ASP A 69 -6.40 -38.12 -2.07
C ASP A 69 -7.08 -39.28 -1.32
N GLY A 70 -7.03 -39.28 0.03
CA GLY A 70 -7.47 -40.38 0.88
C GLY A 70 -6.39 -41.41 1.19
N THR A 71 -5.22 -41.36 0.51
CA THR A 71 -4.09 -42.25 0.72
C THR A 71 -2.76 -41.52 0.85
N ASN A 72 -2.51 -40.53 0.02
CA ASN A 72 -1.26 -39.79 -0.03
C ASN A 72 -1.46 -38.28 -0.09
N TRP A 73 -0.45 -37.55 0.39
CA TRP A 73 -0.36 -36.10 0.20
C TRP A 73 0.38 -35.78 -1.10
N HIS A 74 -0.20 -34.90 -1.89
CA HIS A 74 0.34 -34.40 -3.14
C HIS A 74 0.65 -32.92 -3.04
N ASP A 75 1.81 -32.50 -3.53
CA ASP A 75 2.17 -31.09 -3.57
C ASP A 75 1.31 -30.37 -4.62
N THR A 76 0.92 -29.15 -4.29
CA THR A 76 0.12 -28.28 -5.18
C THR A 76 0.46 -26.83 -4.89
N ASP A 77 -0.02 -25.93 -5.74
CA ASP A 77 0.09 -24.50 -5.51
C ASP A 77 -1.23 -23.78 -5.69
N GLY A 78 -1.28 -22.54 -5.27
CA GLY A 78 -2.38 -21.62 -5.49
C GLY A 78 -2.82 -20.88 -4.24
N ASN A 79 -3.38 -19.67 -4.46
CA ASN A 79 -3.84 -18.83 -3.37
C ASN A 79 -5.34 -18.98 -3.16
N ILE A 80 -5.77 -18.90 -1.91
CA ILE A 80 -7.16 -19.07 -1.51
C ILE A 80 -7.52 -18.09 -0.39
N LEU A 81 -8.81 -17.73 -0.30
CA LEU A 81 -9.36 -17.03 0.85
C LEU A 81 -9.77 -18.04 1.92
N PHE A 82 -9.11 -17.99 3.06
CA PHE A 82 -9.33 -18.89 4.18
C PHE A 82 -10.09 -18.17 5.29
N TYR A 83 -11.27 -18.69 5.65
CA TYR A 83 -12.15 -18.12 6.66
C TYR A 83 -12.23 -19.03 7.87
N VAL A 84 -12.04 -18.43 9.06
CA VAL A 84 -12.18 -19.10 10.37
C VAL A 84 -13.25 -18.37 11.19
N PRO A 85 -14.09 -19.06 11.98
CA PRO A 85 -15.09 -18.40 12.83
C PRO A 85 -14.46 -17.34 13.73
N ARG A 86 -15.13 -16.21 13.91
CA ARG A 86 -14.62 -15.09 14.73
C ARG A 86 -14.50 -15.43 16.21
N ASP A 87 -15.40 -16.26 16.70
CA ASP A 87 -15.49 -16.76 18.08
C ASP A 87 -14.47 -17.86 18.38
N SER A 88 -13.79 -18.39 17.35
CA SER A 88 -12.68 -19.31 17.59
C SER A 88 -11.50 -18.58 18.26
N GLU A 89 -10.90 -19.22 19.27
CA GLU A 89 -9.69 -18.74 19.94
C GLU A 89 -8.44 -18.83 19.05
N LEU A 90 -8.60 -19.39 17.84
CA LEU A 90 -7.51 -19.56 16.88
C LEU A 90 -6.98 -18.19 16.41
N VAL A 91 -5.70 -17.98 16.63
CA VAL A 91 -4.92 -16.87 16.07
C VAL A 91 -3.92 -17.47 15.10
N LEU A 92 -4.16 -17.24 13.80
CA LEU A 92 -3.29 -17.74 12.74
C LEU A 92 -2.29 -16.65 12.34
N ASP A 93 -1.03 -16.91 12.59
CA ASP A 93 0.10 -16.02 12.21
C ASP A 93 0.64 -16.39 10.83
N TYR A 94 1.38 -15.45 10.22
CA TYR A 94 2.10 -15.66 8.97
C TYR A 94 3.04 -16.86 9.04
N GLY A 95 2.96 -17.73 8.03
CA GLY A 95 3.81 -18.89 7.87
C GLY A 95 3.32 -20.15 8.59
N MET A 96 2.27 -20.07 9.41
CA MET A 96 1.66 -21.26 10.01
C MET A 96 1.10 -22.18 8.95
N LEU A 97 1.35 -23.49 9.12
CA LEU A 97 0.77 -24.55 8.29
C LEU A 97 -0.45 -25.11 9.03
N VAL A 98 -1.59 -25.09 8.38
CA VAL A 98 -2.85 -25.59 8.91
C VAL A 98 -3.46 -26.61 7.96
N GLU A 99 -4.17 -27.58 8.52
CA GLU A 99 -4.91 -28.59 7.79
C GLU A 99 -6.40 -28.43 8.03
N SER A 100 -7.20 -28.63 6.99
CA SER A 100 -8.65 -28.64 7.07
C SER A 100 -9.25 -29.50 5.96
N ASP A 101 -10.33 -30.19 6.27
CA ASP A 101 -11.16 -30.99 5.36
C ASP A 101 -12.25 -30.15 4.67
N ALA A 102 -12.30 -28.85 4.96
CA ALA A 102 -13.28 -27.95 4.35
C ALA A 102 -13.03 -27.78 2.84
N ILE A 103 -14.05 -28.06 2.04
CA ILE A 103 -13.99 -28.00 0.58
C ILE A 103 -13.94 -26.54 0.10
N PRO A 104 -13.04 -26.21 -0.85
CA PRO A 104 -13.00 -24.89 -1.48
C PRO A 104 -14.24 -24.60 -2.34
N TYR A 105 -14.87 -23.45 -2.11
CA TYR A 105 -15.99 -22.93 -2.90
C TYR A 105 -15.52 -21.84 -3.85
N ARG A 106 -16.03 -21.85 -5.07
CA ARG A 106 -15.74 -20.81 -6.06
C ARG A 106 -16.24 -19.45 -5.56
N ILE A 107 -15.41 -18.43 -5.70
CA ILE A 107 -15.82 -17.05 -5.40
C ILE A 107 -16.83 -16.60 -6.46
N GLU A 108 -18.01 -16.18 -6.02
CA GLU A 108 -19.09 -15.67 -6.85
C GLU A 108 -19.31 -14.18 -6.62
N ASN A 109 -20.02 -13.54 -7.56
CA ASN A 109 -20.44 -12.16 -7.42
C ASN A 109 -21.57 -12.05 -6.39
N MET A 110 -21.62 -10.95 -5.66
CA MET A 110 -22.73 -10.66 -4.78
C MET A 110 -23.99 -10.40 -5.63
N PRO A 111 -25.15 -11.00 -5.29
CA PRO A 111 -26.40 -10.60 -5.88
C PRO A 111 -26.60 -9.08 -5.69
N ASP A 112 -27.16 -8.40 -6.64
CA ASP A 112 -27.48 -6.97 -6.59
C ASP A 112 -26.28 -5.99 -6.56
N SER A 113 -25.07 -6.44 -6.90
CA SER A 113 -23.89 -5.58 -7.01
C SER A 113 -23.43 -5.44 -8.46
N ASP A 114 -23.30 -4.21 -8.95
CA ASP A 114 -22.66 -3.93 -10.25
C ASP A 114 -21.15 -4.20 -10.24
N PHE A 115 -20.57 -4.45 -9.07
CA PHE A 115 -19.15 -4.71 -8.91
C PHE A 115 -18.84 -6.19 -9.16
N ASP A 116 -18.04 -6.48 -10.18
CA ASP A 116 -17.55 -7.83 -10.47
C ASP A 116 -16.48 -8.26 -9.45
N TYR A 117 -16.97 -8.71 -8.28
CA TYR A 117 -16.13 -9.18 -7.16
C TYR A 117 -15.29 -10.39 -7.55
N ARG A 118 -15.86 -11.32 -8.33
CA ARG A 118 -15.17 -12.52 -8.83
C ARG A 118 -13.96 -12.13 -9.68
N LYS A 119 -14.14 -11.26 -10.69
CA LYS A 119 -13.03 -10.79 -11.54
C LYS A 119 -11.99 -10.02 -10.77
N PHE A 120 -12.41 -9.21 -9.78
CA PHE A 120 -11.50 -8.51 -8.87
C PHE A 120 -10.63 -9.48 -8.06
N MET A 121 -11.19 -10.58 -7.54
CA MET A 121 -10.45 -11.59 -6.78
C MET A 121 -9.55 -12.44 -7.68
N GLN A 122 -10.02 -12.80 -8.87
CA GLN A 122 -9.20 -13.51 -9.87
C GLN A 122 -7.93 -12.72 -10.25
N ARG A 123 -8.03 -11.40 -10.37
CA ARG A 123 -6.86 -10.51 -10.60
C ARG A 123 -5.90 -10.46 -9.42
N LYS A 124 -6.31 -10.91 -8.24
CA LYS A 124 -5.47 -11.16 -7.07
C LYS A 124 -5.01 -12.61 -6.98
N ARG A 125 -5.27 -13.43 -8.00
CA ARG A 125 -4.99 -14.88 -8.03
C ARG A 125 -5.74 -15.65 -6.95
N LEU A 126 -6.92 -15.17 -6.54
CA LEU A 126 -7.80 -15.81 -5.57
C LEU A 126 -9.05 -16.29 -6.32
N TYR A 127 -9.20 -17.60 -6.43
CA TYR A 127 -10.29 -18.22 -7.22
C TYR A 127 -11.37 -18.82 -6.34
N HIS A 128 -10.99 -19.31 -5.16
CA HIS A 128 -11.87 -20.00 -4.23
C HIS A 128 -11.77 -19.42 -2.81
N SER A 129 -12.78 -19.71 -2.00
CA SER A 129 -12.81 -19.44 -0.57
C SER A 129 -13.10 -20.73 0.19
N VAL A 130 -12.51 -20.88 1.37
CA VAL A 130 -12.73 -22.00 2.30
C VAL A 130 -13.26 -21.44 3.60
N TYR A 131 -14.32 -22.07 4.14
CA TYR A 131 -14.90 -21.76 5.43
C TYR A 131 -14.60 -22.93 6.39
N ALA A 132 -13.44 -22.87 7.03
CA ALA A 132 -12.95 -23.89 7.92
C ALA A 132 -13.44 -23.64 9.35
N ARG A 133 -14.25 -24.57 9.88
CA ARG A 133 -14.66 -24.56 11.30
C ARG A 133 -13.69 -25.35 12.14
N ASP A 134 -13.25 -26.48 11.61
CA ASP A 134 -12.25 -27.34 12.21
C ASP A 134 -10.93 -27.13 11.50
N VAL A 135 -9.93 -26.68 12.25
CA VAL A 135 -8.61 -26.35 11.75
C VAL A 135 -7.57 -26.96 12.67
N GLU A 136 -6.75 -27.84 12.13
CA GLU A 136 -5.61 -28.39 12.84
C GLU A 136 -4.34 -27.62 12.50
N ILE A 137 -3.63 -27.16 13.52
CA ILE A 137 -2.34 -26.47 13.34
C ILE A 137 -1.24 -27.54 13.32
N LEU A 138 -0.68 -27.80 12.12
CA LEU A 138 0.38 -28.80 11.96
C LEU A 138 1.74 -28.25 12.36
N SER A 139 2.01 -27.00 12.06
CA SER A 139 3.27 -26.36 12.41
C SER A 139 3.04 -24.91 12.77
N SER A 140 3.52 -24.55 13.96
CA SER A 140 3.65 -23.16 14.40
C SER A 140 5.01 -22.58 14.00
N GLU A 141 5.88 -23.36 13.30
CA GLU A 141 7.16 -22.88 12.84
C GLU A 141 6.93 -21.75 11.82
N LYS A 142 7.30 -20.56 12.26
CA LYS A 142 7.23 -19.37 11.41
C LYS A 142 8.23 -19.54 10.28
N SER A 143 7.77 -19.47 9.06
CA SER A 143 8.65 -19.41 7.88
C SER A 143 9.77 -18.39 8.13
N ASN A 144 11.01 -18.75 7.73
CA ASN A 144 12.18 -17.90 7.87
C ASN A 144 12.52 -17.15 6.57
N ASP A 145 11.58 -17.04 5.66
CA ASP A 145 11.75 -16.26 4.44
C ASP A 145 11.78 -14.74 4.71
N VAL A 146 12.22 -13.98 3.71
CA VAL A 146 12.35 -12.51 3.82
C VAL A 146 10.99 -11.86 4.08
N LEU A 147 9.90 -12.43 3.53
CA LEU A 147 8.54 -11.92 3.73
C LEU A 147 8.09 -12.16 5.17
N ALA A 148 8.41 -13.29 5.77
CA ALA A 148 8.13 -13.56 7.18
C ALA A 148 8.85 -12.57 8.10
N LEU A 149 10.11 -12.23 7.78
CA LEU A 149 10.85 -11.22 8.53
C LEU A 149 10.17 -9.86 8.42
N ALA A 150 9.80 -9.44 7.21
CA ALA A 150 9.09 -8.19 6.97
C ALA A 150 7.76 -8.12 7.73
N TYR A 151 6.98 -9.23 7.72
CA TYR A 151 5.74 -9.33 8.46
C TYR A 151 5.94 -9.25 9.98
N ARG A 152 6.97 -9.94 10.51
CA ARG A 152 7.34 -9.84 11.93
C ARG A 152 7.74 -8.41 12.32
N CYS A 153 8.53 -7.73 11.48
CA CYS A 153 8.88 -6.32 11.69
C CYS A 153 7.63 -5.44 11.69
N ASN A 154 6.73 -5.60 10.72
CA ASN A 154 5.47 -4.86 10.64
C ASN A 154 4.64 -5.05 11.92
N ASN A 155 4.44 -6.30 12.35
CA ASN A 155 3.68 -6.60 13.57
C ASN A 155 4.36 -6.07 14.84
N SER A 156 5.69 -6.13 14.93
CA SER A 156 6.42 -5.56 16.06
C SER A 156 6.24 -4.04 16.14
N LEU A 157 6.28 -3.33 15.00
CA LEU A 157 6.02 -1.89 14.93
C LEU A 157 4.57 -1.55 15.35
N LYS A 158 3.58 -2.33 14.88
CA LYS A 158 2.18 -2.19 15.30
C LYS A 158 2.04 -2.35 16.82
N GLN A 159 2.57 -3.44 17.37
CA GLN A 159 2.49 -3.72 18.80
C GLN A 159 3.12 -2.59 19.63
N ARG A 160 4.26 -2.05 19.22
CA ARG A 160 4.91 -0.91 19.87
C ARG A 160 4.02 0.33 19.89
N LEU A 161 3.32 0.63 18.77
CA LEU A 161 2.38 1.75 18.71
C LEU A 161 1.15 1.53 19.59
N TYR A 162 0.59 0.31 19.61
CA TYR A 162 -0.56 -0.02 20.48
C TYR A 162 -0.19 -0.12 21.96
N SER A 163 1.06 -0.44 22.29
CA SER A 163 1.55 -0.48 23.69
C SER A 163 2.03 0.88 24.19
N SER A 164 2.10 1.89 23.32
CA SER A 164 2.42 3.26 23.73
C SER A 164 1.25 3.88 24.53
N SER A 165 1.51 5.01 25.19
CA SER A 165 0.49 5.76 25.97
C SER A 165 -0.52 6.51 25.06
N LEU A 166 -0.56 6.23 23.75
CA LEU A 166 -1.59 6.76 22.84
C LEU A 166 -2.96 6.11 23.13
N SER A 167 -4.03 6.88 22.92
CA SER A 167 -5.37 6.26 22.90
C SER A 167 -5.47 5.26 21.75
N LYS A 168 -6.34 4.25 21.90
CA LYS A 168 -6.48 3.15 20.93
C LYS A 168 -6.75 3.66 19.50
N ASP A 169 -7.60 4.68 19.36
CA ASP A 169 -7.95 5.27 18.08
C ASP A 169 -6.76 6.01 17.42
N LYS A 170 -5.98 6.75 18.25
CA LYS A 170 -4.78 7.43 17.76
C LYS A 170 -3.67 6.46 17.42
N ALA A 171 -3.50 5.37 18.18
CA ALA A 171 -2.57 4.31 17.82
C ALA A 171 -2.96 3.64 16.50
N ALA A 172 -4.26 3.37 16.28
CA ALA A 172 -4.76 2.84 15.02
C ALA A 172 -4.51 3.82 13.84
N LEU A 173 -4.70 5.12 14.07
CA LEU A 173 -4.42 6.15 13.06
C LEU A 173 -2.91 6.23 12.74
N ALA A 174 -2.03 6.18 13.76
CA ALA A 174 -0.58 6.14 13.57
C ALA A 174 -0.14 4.88 12.77
N VAL A 175 -0.71 3.71 13.10
CA VAL A 175 -0.48 2.46 12.36
C VAL A 175 -0.92 2.58 10.91
N SER A 176 -2.08 3.19 10.66
CA SER A 176 -2.59 3.42 9.30
C SER A 176 -1.66 4.32 8.48
N LEU A 177 -1.20 5.43 9.06
CA LEU A 177 -0.30 6.39 8.41
C LEU A 177 1.08 5.80 8.08
N LEU A 178 1.66 5.04 9.01
CA LEU A 178 3.02 4.53 8.87
C LEU A 178 3.09 3.19 8.13
N LEU A 179 2.15 2.28 8.40
CA LEU A 179 2.17 0.89 7.90
C LEU A 179 1.03 0.58 6.92
N GLY A 180 0.05 1.47 6.75
CA GLY A 180 -1.07 1.31 5.83
C GLY A 180 -2.18 0.37 6.31
N ASP A 181 -2.11 -0.09 7.55
CA ASP A 181 -3.12 -1.00 8.12
C ASP A 181 -4.29 -0.21 8.73
N LYS A 182 -5.44 -0.32 8.10
CA LYS A 182 -6.69 0.38 8.48
C LYS A 182 -7.61 -0.44 9.37
N LYS A 183 -7.23 -1.66 9.77
CA LYS A 183 -8.12 -2.59 10.48
C LYS A 183 -8.60 -2.04 11.82
N GLY A 184 -7.73 -1.35 12.54
CA GLY A 184 -8.05 -0.77 13.86
C GLY A 184 -8.79 0.57 13.81
N LEU A 185 -8.99 1.17 12.63
CA LEU A 185 -9.69 2.44 12.49
C LEU A 185 -11.20 2.24 12.57
N ASP A 186 -11.87 3.16 13.24
CA ASP A 186 -13.33 3.22 13.25
C ASP A 186 -13.90 3.53 11.86
N GLU A 187 -15.08 2.98 11.54
CA GLU A 187 -15.71 3.15 10.21
C GLU A 187 -16.16 4.61 10.00
N ASP A 188 -16.61 5.31 11.04
CA ASP A 188 -17.00 6.72 10.96
C ASP A 188 -15.78 7.59 10.62
N LEU A 189 -14.63 7.31 11.26
CA LEU A 189 -13.38 8.00 10.93
C LEU A 189 -12.94 7.73 9.50
N LYS A 190 -13.02 6.47 9.02
CA LYS A 190 -12.72 6.13 7.62
C LYS A 190 -13.61 6.89 6.64
N MET A 191 -14.92 7.02 6.99
CA MET A 191 -15.87 7.75 6.17
C MET A 191 -15.51 9.24 6.12
N SER A 192 -15.19 9.88 7.25
CA SER A 192 -14.79 11.29 7.31
C SER A 192 -13.54 11.57 6.48
N PHE A 193 -12.54 10.66 6.52
CA PHE A 193 -11.37 10.74 5.64
C PHE A 193 -11.72 10.54 4.15
N SER A 194 -12.74 9.75 3.87
CA SER A 194 -13.20 9.52 2.49
C SER A 194 -13.89 10.76 1.92
N VAL A 195 -14.84 11.29 2.64
CA VAL A 195 -15.61 12.48 2.23
C VAL A 195 -14.73 13.74 2.11
N SER A 196 -13.76 13.89 3.02
CA SER A 196 -12.77 14.99 2.96
C SER A 196 -11.74 14.85 1.83
N GLY A 197 -11.69 13.69 1.13
CA GLY A 197 -10.68 13.39 0.11
C GLY A 197 -9.30 13.06 0.66
N LEU A 198 -9.19 12.77 1.96
CA LEU A 198 -7.95 12.41 2.66
C LEU A 198 -7.73 10.90 2.76
N SER A 199 -8.58 10.05 2.16
CA SER A 199 -8.45 8.58 2.20
C SER A 199 -7.07 8.05 1.78
N HIS A 200 -6.39 8.78 0.88
CA HIS A 200 -5.07 8.42 0.40
C HIS A 200 -3.97 8.57 1.47
N ILE A 201 -4.22 9.36 2.51
CA ILE A 201 -3.32 9.54 3.66
C ILE A 201 -3.39 8.33 4.60
N LEU A 202 -4.56 7.69 4.71
CA LEU A 202 -4.72 6.44 5.49
C LEU A 202 -4.09 5.21 4.85
N CYS A 203 -3.54 5.33 3.65
CA CYS A 203 -2.74 4.28 2.99
C CYS A 203 -1.29 4.73 2.95
N VAL A 204 -0.36 3.78 2.97
CA VAL A 204 1.03 4.12 2.67
C VAL A 204 1.12 4.57 1.22
N SER A 205 1.25 5.87 1.04
CA SER A 205 1.38 6.50 -0.27
C SER A 205 2.85 6.67 -0.66
N GLY A 206 3.09 6.88 -1.96
CA GLY A 206 4.43 7.24 -2.42
C GLY A 206 4.99 8.52 -1.79
N LEU A 207 4.11 9.43 -1.34
CA LEU A 207 4.50 10.63 -0.59
C LEU A 207 5.07 10.25 0.78
N HIS A 208 4.40 9.36 1.53
CA HIS A 208 4.85 8.91 2.85
C HIS A 208 6.24 8.29 2.78
N ILE A 209 6.44 7.33 1.87
CA ILE A 209 7.74 6.68 1.67
C ILE A 209 8.79 7.69 1.22
N GLY A 210 8.45 8.58 0.29
CA GLY A 210 9.34 9.64 -0.17
C GLY A 210 9.78 10.59 0.96
N LEU A 211 8.86 10.95 1.87
CA LEU A 211 9.16 11.78 3.04
C LEU A 211 10.06 11.04 4.02
N ILE A 212 9.79 9.77 4.32
CA ILE A 212 10.64 8.95 5.20
C ILE A 212 12.05 8.82 4.61
N ILE A 213 12.16 8.55 3.30
CA ILE A 213 13.46 8.48 2.61
C ILE A 213 14.19 9.84 2.67
N ALA A 214 13.47 10.95 2.48
CA ALA A 214 14.05 12.29 2.57
C ALA A 214 14.60 12.59 3.99
N MET A 215 13.93 12.10 5.03
CA MET A 215 14.43 12.18 6.41
C MET A 215 15.74 11.40 6.59
N PHE A 216 15.79 10.15 6.12
CA PHE A 216 17.02 9.36 6.13
C PHE A 216 18.11 9.98 5.27
N ASP A 217 17.75 10.59 4.16
CA ASP A 217 18.68 11.31 3.29
C ASP A 217 19.34 12.48 4.03
N VAL A 218 18.57 13.24 4.80
CA VAL A 218 19.11 14.32 5.65
C VAL A 218 19.99 13.75 6.77
N LEU A 219 19.52 12.69 7.44
CA LEU A 219 20.27 12.03 8.52
C LEU A 219 21.61 11.49 8.02
N LEU A 220 21.65 10.90 6.83
CA LEU A 220 22.86 10.31 6.26
C LEU A 220 23.80 11.32 5.61
N LYS A 221 23.50 12.63 5.62
CA LYS A 221 24.39 13.67 5.06
C LYS A 221 25.77 13.71 5.72
N PHE A 222 25.89 13.32 7.00
CA PHE A 222 27.17 13.24 7.67
C PHE A 222 28.17 12.32 6.99
N LEU A 223 27.71 11.30 6.24
CA LEU A 223 28.58 10.41 5.46
C LEU A 223 29.39 11.15 4.40
N HIS A 224 28.99 12.35 4.00
CA HIS A 224 29.80 13.17 3.08
C HIS A 224 31.19 13.51 3.66
N LEU A 225 31.36 13.44 4.96
CA LEU A 225 32.67 13.60 5.63
C LEU A 225 33.69 12.52 5.23
N LEU A 226 33.19 11.36 4.72
CA LEU A 226 34.02 10.26 4.21
C LEU A 226 34.39 10.42 2.71
N GLY A 227 34.16 11.59 2.12
CA GLY A 227 34.48 11.87 0.72
C GLY A 227 33.69 10.98 -0.25
N MET A 228 34.34 10.53 -1.33
CA MET A 228 33.69 9.75 -2.40
C MET A 228 33.07 8.43 -1.90
N TRP A 229 33.71 7.76 -0.95
CA TRP A 229 33.18 6.55 -0.34
C TRP A 229 31.87 6.80 0.41
N GLY A 230 31.77 7.93 1.11
CA GLY A 230 30.56 8.34 1.81
C GLY A 230 29.40 8.63 0.87
N PHE A 231 29.65 9.20 -0.31
CA PHE A 231 28.61 9.38 -1.32
C PHE A 231 28.06 8.05 -1.84
N GLY A 232 28.94 7.08 -2.14
CA GLY A 232 28.54 5.75 -2.56
C GLY A 232 27.74 5.03 -1.48
N LEU A 233 28.24 5.03 -0.26
CA LEU A 233 27.59 4.40 0.89
C LEU A 233 26.22 5.00 1.18
N ARG A 234 26.07 6.34 1.16
CA ARG A 234 24.78 7.01 1.34
C ARG A 234 23.74 6.57 0.31
N ARG A 235 24.13 6.51 -0.97
CA ARG A 235 23.24 6.04 -2.05
C ARG A 235 22.80 4.60 -1.83
N PHE A 236 23.75 3.72 -1.53
CA PHE A 236 23.47 2.33 -1.21
C PHE A 236 22.51 2.19 -0.04
N LEU A 237 22.74 2.92 1.06
CA LEU A 237 21.85 2.89 2.22
C LEU A 237 20.45 3.41 1.91
N LEU A 238 20.31 4.47 1.12
CA LEU A 238 18.99 4.97 0.72
C LEU A 238 18.22 3.97 -0.14
N ILE A 239 18.90 3.28 -1.05
CA ILE A 239 18.29 2.18 -1.83
C ILE A 239 17.86 1.07 -0.87
N ALA A 240 18.75 0.59 -0.01
CA ALA A 240 18.45 -0.47 0.95
C ALA A 240 17.26 -0.10 1.87
N ILE A 241 17.26 1.11 2.44
CA ILE A 241 16.16 1.62 3.28
C ILE A 241 14.84 1.64 2.49
N SER A 242 14.85 2.10 1.24
CA SER A 242 13.63 2.18 0.44
C SER A 242 13.01 0.80 0.17
N TRP A 243 13.82 -0.22 -0.08
CA TRP A 243 13.36 -1.59 -0.26
C TRP A 243 12.91 -2.23 1.07
N ILE A 244 13.64 -1.99 2.18
CA ILE A 244 13.24 -2.44 3.51
C ILE A 244 11.85 -1.88 3.87
N ILE A 245 11.62 -0.58 3.65
CA ILE A 245 10.31 0.03 3.87
C ILE A 245 9.25 -0.61 2.96
N ALA A 246 9.55 -0.81 1.67
CA ALA A 246 8.62 -1.45 0.75
C ALA A 246 8.23 -2.86 1.20
N PHE A 247 9.17 -3.67 1.69
CA PHE A 247 8.88 -4.99 2.26
C PHE A 247 8.05 -4.91 3.55
N ILE A 248 8.40 -4.03 4.47
CA ILE A 248 7.67 -3.86 5.76
C ILE A 248 6.21 -3.46 5.51
N VAL A 249 5.92 -2.61 4.52
CA VAL A 249 4.55 -2.19 4.19
C VAL A 249 3.81 -3.16 3.24
N GLY A 250 4.38 -4.34 2.98
CA GLY A 250 3.76 -5.42 2.21
C GLY A 250 3.85 -5.25 0.69
N CYS A 251 4.93 -4.68 0.19
CA CYS A 251 5.21 -4.54 -1.25
C CYS A 251 4.06 -3.90 -2.06
N THR A 252 3.37 -2.93 -1.48
CA THR A 252 2.29 -2.24 -2.19
C THR A 252 2.79 -1.62 -3.50
N PRO A 253 1.95 -1.52 -4.56
CA PRO A 253 2.39 -0.97 -5.86
C PRO A 253 3.00 0.43 -5.75
N SER A 254 2.48 1.27 -4.83
CA SER A 254 3.04 2.60 -4.56
C SER A 254 4.41 2.55 -3.91
N ALA A 255 4.65 1.59 -3.02
CA ALA A 255 5.94 1.39 -2.36
C ALA A 255 7.00 0.86 -3.35
N LEU A 256 6.65 -0.17 -4.12
CA LEU A 256 7.51 -0.73 -5.17
C LEU A 256 7.90 0.33 -6.20
N ARG A 257 6.95 1.18 -6.63
CA ARG A 257 7.23 2.29 -7.54
C ARG A 257 8.28 3.24 -6.95
N VAL A 258 8.14 3.65 -5.69
CA VAL A 258 9.09 4.58 -5.06
C VAL A 258 10.47 3.94 -4.92
N ALA A 259 10.55 2.70 -4.42
CA ALA A 259 11.81 1.99 -4.23
C ALA A 259 12.54 1.78 -5.56
N LEU A 260 11.83 1.30 -6.60
CA LEU A 260 12.41 1.07 -7.92
C LEU A 260 12.81 2.38 -8.61
N MET A 261 11.94 3.40 -8.57
CA MET A 261 12.23 4.70 -9.17
C MET A 261 13.42 5.40 -8.49
N LEU A 262 13.54 5.30 -7.15
CA LEU A 262 14.70 5.79 -6.42
C LEU A 262 15.97 5.04 -6.83
N THR A 263 15.91 3.71 -6.90
CA THR A 263 17.01 2.86 -7.34
C THR A 263 17.51 3.29 -8.72
N LEU A 264 16.59 3.40 -9.69
CA LEU A 264 16.91 3.82 -11.04
C LEU A 264 17.49 5.25 -11.07
N THR A 265 16.95 6.18 -10.28
CA THR A 265 17.45 7.56 -10.19
C THR A 265 18.88 7.58 -9.67
N LEU A 266 19.16 6.87 -8.58
CA LEU A 266 20.50 6.85 -7.96
C LEU A 266 21.53 6.09 -8.84
N LEU A 267 21.08 5.09 -9.60
CA LEU A 267 21.94 4.40 -10.59
C LEU A 267 22.25 5.30 -11.80
N THR A 268 21.27 6.05 -12.33
CA THR A 268 21.52 6.99 -13.43
C THR A 268 22.44 8.14 -13.03
N ASP A 269 22.43 8.55 -11.78
CA ASP A 269 23.38 9.54 -11.24
C ASP A 269 24.84 9.03 -11.17
N LEU A 270 25.05 7.71 -11.16
CA LEU A 270 26.39 7.08 -11.24
C LEU A 270 26.92 7.00 -12.67
N THR A 271 26.03 7.02 -13.64
CA THR A 271 26.34 7.00 -15.05
C THR A 271 26.17 8.41 -15.62
N SER A 272 26.91 8.77 -16.64
CA SER A 272 26.75 10.07 -17.33
C SER A 272 25.42 10.24 -18.08
N PHE A 273 24.52 9.27 -17.96
CA PHE A 273 23.20 9.29 -18.59
C PHE A 273 22.22 10.12 -17.77
N ARG A 274 21.98 11.35 -18.16
CA ARG A 274 20.87 12.15 -17.64
C ARG A 274 19.56 11.63 -18.22
N SER A 275 18.81 10.84 -17.43
CA SER A 275 17.48 10.41 -17.80
C SER A 275 16.44 11.45 -17.34
N GLU A 276 15.49 11.78 -18.22
CA GLU A 276 14.34 12.60 -17.83
C GLU A 276 13.48 11.83 -16.81
N ARG A 277 12.97 12.52 -15.81
CA ARG A 277 12.15 11.92 -14.74
C ARG A 277 10.95 11.13 -15.27
N ILE A 278 10.35 11.59 -16.38
CA ILE A 278 9.23 10.89 -17.02
C ILE A 278 9.70 9.54 -17.61
N ASN A 279 10.91 9.48 -18.18
CA ASN A 279 11.46 8.23 -18.69
C ASN A 279 11.69 7.22 -17.55
N LEU A 280 12.17 7.68 -16.40
CA LEU A 280 12.33 6.82 -15.23
C LEU A 280 10.97 6.28 -14.74
N LEU A 281 9.91 7.09 -14.75
CA LEU A 281 8.56 6.65 -14.43
C LEU A 281 8.06 5.58 -15.42
N ILE A 282 8.28 5.78 -16.73
CA ILE A 282 7.89 4.83 -17.78
C ILE A 282 8.65 3.50 -17.62
N VAL A 283 9.97 3.56 -17.41
CA VAL A 283 10.81 2.36 -17.19
C VAL A 283 10.37 1.61 -15.92
N THR A 284 10.06 2.36 -14.85
CA THR A 284 9.54 1.78 -13.61
C THR A 284 8.23 1.03 -13.84
N ALA A 285 7.28 1.64 -14.57
CA ALA A 285 6.02 0.99 -14.92
C ALA A 285 6.24 -0.27 -15.77
N PHE A 286 7.12 -0.18 -16.76
CA PHE A 286 7.45 -1.30 -17.63
C PHE A 286 8.02 -2.49 -16.86
N ILE A 287 9.00 -2.24 -15.97
CA ILE A 287 9.61 -3.29 -15.15
C ILE A 287 8.56 -3.95 -14.24
N LEU A 288 7.74 -3.14 -13.54
CA LEU A 288 6.73 -3.68 -12.63
C LEU A 288 5.68 -4.52 -13.37
N LEU A 289 5.23 -4.09 -14.56
CA LEU A 289 4.28 -4.83 -15.38
C LEU A 289 4.88 -6.08 -16.04
N LEU A 290 6.20 -6.12 -16.26
CA LEU A 290 6.87 -7.36 -16.67
C LEU A 290 6.94 -8.37 -15.51
N CYS A 291 7.15 -7.90 -14.27
CA CYS A 291 7.19 -8.78 -13.10
C CYS A 291 5.79 -9.29 -12.73
N ASP A 292 4.78 -8.43 -12.77
CA ASP A 292 3.39 -8.78 -12.49
C ASP A 292 2.42 -7.99 -13.39
N PRO A 293 1.97 -8.59 -14.51
CA PRO A 293 1.03 -7.96 -15.44
C PRO A 293 -0.30 -7.55 -14.80
N LEU A 294 -0.75 -8.26 -13.74
CA LEU A 294 -2.03 -7.97 -13.08
C LEU A 294 -2.03 -6.66 -12.32
N LEU A 295 -0.85 -6.08 -12.02
CA LEU A 295 -0.72 -4.75 -11.44
C LEU A 295 -1.39 -3.67 -12.31
N LEU A 296 -1.52 -3.88 -13.62
CA LEU A 296 -2.21 -2.93 -14.51
C LEU A 296 -3.66 -2.67 -14.06
N PHE A 297 -4.31 -3.67 -13.47
CA PHE A 297 -5.68 -3.59 -12.99
C PHE A 297 -5.81 -3.19 -11.52
N ASP A 298 -4.67 -3.06 -10.81
CA ASP A 298 -4.64 -2.61 -9.43
C ASP A 298 -4.85 -1.09 -9.34
N LEU A 299 -5.83 -0.66 -8.55
CA LEU A 299 -6.13 0.76 -8.36
C LEU A 299 -4.97 1.53 -7.74
N GLY A 300 -4.24 0.92 -6.81
CA GLY A 300 -3.08 1.55 -6.18
C GLY A 300 -1.96 1.83 -7.20
N PHE A 301 -1.74 0.89 -8.13
CA PHE A 301 -0.82 1.09 -9.25
C PHE A 301 -1.29 2.25 -10.14
N GLN A 302 -2.52 2.19 -10.64
CA GLN A 302 -3.08 3.19 -11.56
C GLN A 302 -3.03 4.61 -10.95
N LEU A 303 -3.61 4.77 -9.75
CA LEU A 303 -3.67 6.07 -9.08
C LEU A 303 -2.28 6.62 -8.75
N SER A 304 -1.36 5.76 -8.33
CA SER A 304 0.00 6.15 -7.96
C SER A 304 0.82 6.63 -9.17
N PHE A 305 0.75 5.93 -10.31
CA PHE A 305 1.48 6.32 -11.52
C PHE A 305 0.89 7.55 -12.19
N LEU A 306 -0.45 7.64 -12.26
CA LEU A 306 -1.13 8.80 -12.84
C LEU A 306 -0.93 10.07 -12.02
N ALA A 307 -0.98 9.99 -10.69
CA ALA A 307 -0.71 11.13 -9.83
C ALA A 307 0.69 11.71 -10.08
N VAL A 308 1.71 10.85 -10.12
CA VAL A 308 3.10 11.29 -10.37
C VAL A 308 3.26 11.83 -11.80
N LEU A 309 2.64 11.19 -12.78
CA LEU A 309 2.65 11.68 -14.17
C LEU A 309 2.02 13.08 -14.25
N GLY A 310 0.86 13.28 -13.61
CA GLY A 310 0.20 14.57 -13.53
C GLY A 310 1.09 15.67 -12.92
N ILE A 311 1.74 15.35 -11.80
CA ILE A 311 2.70 16.26 -11.16
C ILE A 311 3.86 16.57 -12.10
N MET A 312 4.46 15.58 -12.76
CA MET A 312 5.61 15.78 -13.65
C MET A 312 5.26 16.62 -14.90
N VAL A 313 4.04 16.48 -15.39
CA VAL A 313 3.57 17.23 -16.59
C VAL A 313 3.16 18.66 -16.24
N CYS A 314 2.41 18.85 -15.14
CA CYS A 314 1.78 20.13 -14.83
C CYS A 314 2.68 21.06 -13.99
N MET A 315 3.46 20.49 -13.04
CA MET A 315 4.23 21.31 -12.09
C MET A 315 5.31 22.23 -12.71
N PRO A 316 6.00 21.91 -13.81
CA PRO A 316 6.95 22.85 -14.40
C PRO A 316 6.29 24.20 -14.72
N LYS A 317 5.16 24.18 -15.42
CA LYS A 317 4.40 25.39 -15.78
C LYS A 317 3.80 26.07 -14.55
N ALA A 318 3.24 25.30 -13.63
CA ALA A 318 2.67 25.82 -12.39
C ALA A 318 3.72 26.51 -11.51
N ASN A 319 4.92 25.95 -11.40
CA ASN A 319 6.01 26.56 -10.63
C ASN A 319 6.46 27.90 -11.22
N ASP A 320 6.54 28.03 -12.55
CA ASP A 320 6.90 29.28 -13.21
C ASP A 320 5.82 30.37 -12.95
N TRP A 321 4.55 29.99 -13.02
CA TRP A 321 3.44 30.88 -12.71
C TRP A 321 3.44 31.31 -11.23
N ILE A 322 3.63 30.37 -10.30
CA ILE A 322 3.69 30.67 -8.85
C ILE A 322 4.88 31.57 -8.54
N ARG A 323 6.04 31.32 -9.15
CA ARG A 323 7.25 32.12 -8.95
C ARG A 323 7.04 33.58 -9.33
N THR A 324 6.27 33.83 -10.40
CA THR A 324 6.06 35.16 -10.96
C THR A 324 4.89 35.91 -10.33
N LYS A 325 3.82 35.21 -9.92
CA LYS A 325 2.57 35.82 -9.49
C LYS A 325 2.34 35.80 -7.98
N PHE A 326 2.97 34.88 -7.25
CA PHE A 326 2.72 34.74 -5.80
C PHE A 326 3.77 35.48 -4.96
N PRO A 327 3.35 36.20 -3.90
CA PRO A 327 4.27 36.73 -2.91
C PRO A 327 5.03 35.61 -2.21
N SER A 328 6.24 35.89 -1.74
CA SER A 328 7.16 34.86 -1.23
C SER A 328 6.58 33.99 -0.12
N PHE A 329 5.78 34.55 0.78
CA PHE A 329 5.18 33.85 1.91
C PHE A 329 4.04 32.89 1.49
N LEU A 330 3.37 33.13 0.34
CA LEU A 330 2.31 32.25 -0.18
C LEU A 330 2.82 31.18 -1.17
N LYS A 331 4.09 31.26 -1.61
CA LYS A 331 4.66 30.30 -2.55
C LYS A 331 4.57 28.84 -2.07
N PRO A 332 4.84 28.50 -0.79
CA PRO A 332 4.69 27.13 -0.32
C PRO A 332 3.26 26.61 -0.47
N LEU A 333 2.27 27.40 -0.05
CA LEU A 333 0.84 27.06 -0.19
C LEU A 333 0.44 26.91 -1.67
N GLY A 334 0.87 27.83 -2.52
CA GLY A 334 0.64 27.76 -3.96
C GLY A 334 1.23 26.50 -4.59
N LYS A 335 2.44 26.09 -4.17
CA LYS A 335 3.07 24.84 -4.64
C LYS A 335 2.28 23.61 -4.16
N THR A 336 1.87 23.55 -2.91
CA THR A 336 1.06 22.44 -2.40
C THR A 336 -0.27 22.34 -3.15
N ALA A 337 -0.98 23.45 -3.33
CA ALA A 337 -2.23 23.50 -4.08
C ALA A 337 -2.03 23.05 -5.55
N ALA A 338 -0.99 23.56 -6.22
CA ALA A 338 -0.67 23.17 -7.60
C ALA A 338 -0.29 21.69 -7.72
N THR A 339 0.46 21.14 -6.76
CA THR A 339 0.82 19.72 -6.74
C THR A 339 -0.44 18.85 -6.56
N THR A 340 -1.31 19.23 -5.63
CA THR A 340 -2.58 18.53 -5.38
C THR A 340 -3.48 18.55 -6.61
N LEU A 341 -3.68 19.72 -7.23
CA LEU A 341 -4.47 19.85 -8.47
C LEU A 341 -3.87 19.06 -9.63
N SER A 342 -2.55 19.12 -9.78
CA SER A 342 -1.84 18.39 -10.85
C SER A 342 -2.02 16.88 -10.73
N ALA A 343 -1.92 16.34 -9.52
CA ALA A 343 -2.17 14.93 -9.26
C ALA A 343 -3.64 14.58 -9.51
N GLN A 344 -4.56 15.39 -8.95
CA GLN A 344 -5.99 15.13 -9.02
C GLN A 344 -6.52 15.15 -10.44
N LEU A 345 -6.04 16.04 -11.29
CA LEU A 345 -6.46 16.14 -12.69
C LEU A 345 -6.28 14.81 -13.44
N PHE A 346 -5.22 14.07 -13.16
CA PHE A 346 -4.92 12.79 -13.80
C PHE A 346 -5.60 11.59 -13.13
N VAL A 347 -5.88 11.71 -11.83
CA VAL A 347 -6.48 10.63 -11.02
C VAL A 347 -8.00 10.69 -11.04
N LEU A 348 -8.58 11.88 -11.20
CA LEU A 348 -10.02 12.16 -11.15
C LEU A 348 -10.86 11.26 -12.07
N PRO A 349 -10.49 11.02 -13.34
CA PRO A 349 -11.27 10.16 -14.22
C PRO A 349 -11.48 8.76 -13.64
N ILE A 350 -10.43 8.17 -13.04
CA ILE A 350 -10.53 6.84 -12.41
C ILE A 350 -11.40 6.90 -11.16
N ILE A 351 -11.23 7.93 -10.32
CA ILE A 351 -12.03 8.08 -9.10
C ILE A 351 -13.51 8.18 -9.44
N VAL A 352 -13.87 9.04 -10.39
CA VAL A 352 -15.28 9.22 -10.78
C VAL A 352 -15.85 7.94 -11.39
N CYS A 353 -15.11 7.26 -12.28
CA CYS A 353 -15.59 6.03 -12.91
C CYS A 353 -15.72 4.83 -11.94
N ARG A 354 -14.91 4.80 -10.87
CA ARG A 354 -14.87 3.65 -9.94
C ARG A 354 -15.66 3.84 -8.67
N PHE A 355 -15.66 5.05 -8.13
CA PHE A 355 -16.26 5.33 -6.82
C PHE A 355 -17.52 6.21 -6.91
N HIS A 356 -17.82 6.78 -8.10
CA HIS A 356 -18.95 7.68 -8.34
C HIS A 356 -19.03 8.84 -7.33
N THR A 357 -17.90 9.19 -6.72
CA THR A 357 -17.78 10.24 -5.71
C THR A 357 -16.80 11.30 -6.17
N LEU A 358 -17.13 12.56 -5.89
CA LEU A 358 -16.27 13.70 -6.15
C LEU A 358 -15.99 14.40 -4.82
N PRO A 359 -14.80 14.26 -4.22
CA PRO A 359 -14.49 14.97 -2.98
C PRO A 359 -14.22 16.44 -3.29
N LEU A 360 -15.24 17.29 -3.20
CA LEU A 360 -15.16 18.68 -3.65
C LEU A 360 -14.22 19.53 -2.80
N LEU A 361 -14.13 19.25 -1.51
CA LEU A 361 -13.25 19.99 -0.58
C LEU A 361 -11.84 19.40 -0.44
N PHE A 362 -11.50 18.40 -1.28
CA PHE A 362 -10.17 17.73 -1.22
C PHE A 362 -9.00 18.71 -1.29
N LEU A 363 -9.12 19.76 -2.10
CA LEU A 363 -8.06 20.75 -2.26
C LEU A 363 -7.79 21.49 -0.95
N PHE A 364 -8.85 21.92 -0.26
CA PHE A 364 -8.76 22.61 1.02
C PHE A 364 -8.12 21.71 2.09
N ALA A 365 -8.64 20.50 2.26
CA ALA A 365 -8.12 19.54 3.20
C ALA A 365 -6.64 19.20 2.92
N ASN A 366 -6.27 18.97 1.66
CA ASN A 366 -4.90 18.64 1.28
C ASN A 366 -3.91 19.79 1.46
N VAL A 367 -4.30 21.02 1.17
CA VAL A 367 -3.43 22.18 1.36
C VAL A 367 -3.08 22.37 2.84
N ILE A 368 -4.02 22.03 3.74
CA ILE A 368 -3.79 22.08 5.19
C ILE A 368 -2.96 20.86 5.64
N VAL A 369 -3.38 19.65 5.29
CA VAL A 369 -2.85 18.41 5.88
C VAL A 369 -1.52 17.97 5.29
N VAL A 370 -1.36 18.03 3.96
CA VAL A 370 -0.16 17.50 3.28
C VAL A 370 1.17 18.07 3.80
N PRO A 371 1.30 19.38 4.11
CA PRO A 371 2.53 19.90 4.70
C PRO A 371 2.88 19.29 6.07
N PHE A 372 1.86 18.89 6.84
CA PHE A 372 2.05 18.32 8.18
C PHE A 372 2.30 16.83 8.18
N VAL A 373 1.93 16.10 7.13
CA VAL A 373 2.13 14.63 7.06
C VAL A 373 3.58 14.24 7.32
N GLY A 374 4.54 15.00 6.77
CA GLY A 374 5.97 14.73 6.99
C GLY A 374 6.37 14.88 8.45
N ILE A 375 5.84 15.87 9.14
CA ILE A 375 6.10 16.13 10.57
C ILE A 375 5.48 15.00 11.39
N ILE A 376 4.22 14.64 11.12
CA ILE A 376 3.51 13.56 11.80
C ILE A 376 4.27 12.23 11.65
N LEU A 377 4.71 11.88 10.43
CA LEU A 377 5.47 10.65 10.20
C LEU A 377 6.81 10.67 10.96
N PHE A 378 7.49 11.82 11.01
CA PHE A 378 8.71 11.98 11.77
C PHE A 378 8.46 11.77 13.26
N SER A 379 7.44 12.40 13.81
CA SER A 379 7.08 12.27 15.23
C SER A 379 6.69 10.84 15.59
N ILE A 380 5.97 10.11 14.70
CA ILE A 380 5.64 8.69 14.90
C ILE A 380 6.93 7.84 14.91
N ILE A 381 7.89 8.11 14.03
CA ILE A 381 9.18 7.39 14.03
C ILE A 381 9.95 7.70 15.31
N CYS A 382 9.99 8.95 15.75
CA CYS A 382 10.60 9.33 17.03
C CYS A 382 9.91 8.62 18.21
N LEU A 383 8.58 8.53 18.22
CA LEU A 383 7.84 7.78 19.23
C LEU A 383 8.27 6.32 19.26
N LEU A 384 8.37 5.64 18.12
CA LEU A 384 8.83 4.25 18.04
C LEU A 384 10.24 4.03 18.59
N VAL A 385 11.13 5.02 18.44
CA VAL A 385 12.50 4.98 18.95
C VAL A 385 12.53 5.22 20.46
N PHE A 386 11.78 6.21 20.95
CA PHE A 386 11.84 6.69 22.31
C PHE A 386 10.75 6.17 23.25
N VAL A 387 9.81 5.35 22.78
CA VAL A 387 8.64 4.86 23.56
C VAL A 387 9.04 4.23 24.90
N ASN A 388 10.21 3.58 24.98
CA ASN A 388 10.71 2.94 26.20
C ASN A 388 11.65 3.84 27.03
N VAL A 389 11.89 5.09 26.62
CA VAL A 389 12.77 6.03 27.33
C VAL A 389 11.89 6.97 28.16
N PRO A 390 12.00 6.92 29.50
CA PRO A 390 11.21 7.81 30.35
C PRO A 390 11.39 9.28 29.94
N LEU A 391 10.38 10.09 30.11
CA LEU A 391 10.30 11.50 29.73
C LEU A 391 10.28 11.74 28.21
N LEU A 392 11.19 11.13 27.43
CA LEU A 392 11.19 11.26 25.96
C LEU A 392 10.02 10.51 25.32
N GLY A 393 9.67 9.34 25.84
CA GLY A 393 8.49 8.59 25.40
C GLY A 393 7.21 9.36 25.68
N ASP A 394 7.07 9.94 26.86
CA ASP A 394 5.89 10.74 27.22
C ASP A 394 5.79 12.01 26.36
N LEU A 395 6.91 12.71 26.15
CA LEU A 395 6.98 13.90 25.32
C LEU A 395 6.60 13.59 23.86
N THR A 396 7.20 12.55 23.27
CA THR A 396 6.89 12.15 21.89
C THR A 396 5.44 11.66 21.75
N THR A 397 4.92 10.96 22.76
CA THR A 397 3.49 10.56 22.78
C THR A 397 2.57 11.78 22.82
N ALA A 398 2.86 12.78 23.63
CA ALA A 398 2.07 14.00 23.71
C ALA A 398 2.06 14.76 22.37
N ILE A 399 3.23 14.90 21.73
CA ILE A 399 3.36 15.53 20.40
C ILE A 399 2.53 14.77 19.38
N VAL A 400 2.75 13.46 19.21
CA VAL A 400 2.03 12.62 18.25
C VAL A 400 0.53 12.65 18.52
N SER A 401 0.11 12.61 19.79
CA SER A 401 -1.29 12.70 20.17
C SER A 401 -1.95 14.01 19.73
N GLY A 402 -1.25 15.13 19.84
CA GLY A 402 -1.72 16.44 19.37
C GLY A 402 -1.80 16.54 17.85
N GLU A 403 -0.77 16.03 17.16
CA GLU A 403 -0.73 16.03 15.69
C GLU A 403 -1.82 15.14 15.08
N LEU A 404 -2.05 13.95 15.64
CA LEU A 404 -3.11 13.05 15.21
C LEU A 404 -4.51 13.60 15.51
N TRP A 405 -4.68 14.27 16.63
CA TRP A 405 -5.92 15.00 16.93
C TRP A 405 -6.19 16.10 15.89
N PHE A 406 -5.17 16.89 15.55
CA PHE A 406 -5.29 17.91 14.51
C PHE A 406 -5.70 17.32 13.15
N LEU A 407 -5.09 16.21 12.76
CA LEU A 407 -5.41 15.50 11.52
C LEU A 407 -6.86 14.99 11.52
N GLN A 408 -7.29 14.37 12.61
CA GLN A 408 -8.64 13.87 12.79
C GLN A 408 -9.66 15.02 12.72
N GLN A 409 -9.45 16.11 13.48
CA GLN A 409 -10.33 17.27 13.47
C GLN A 409 -10.44 17.92 12.09
N THR A 410 -9.34 17.99 11.34
CA THR A 410 -9.38 18.51 9.97
C THR A 410 -10.26 17.66 9.06
N ALA A 411 -10.20 16.33 9.18
CA ALA A 411 -11.04 15.42 8.41
C ALA A 411 -12.52 15.55 8.79
N GLU A 412 -12.84 15.57 10.09
CA GLU A 412 -14.21 15.68 10.62
C GLU A 412 -14.86 17.02 10.28
N ILE A 413 -14.14 18.13 10.41
CA ILE A 413 -14.62 19.46 10.05
C ILE A 413 -14.91 19.53 8.54
N THR A 414 -13.99 19.02 7.73
CA THR A 414 -14.18 18.99 6.26
C THR A 414 -15.36 18.12 5.86
N ASP A 415 -15.56 16.97 6.52
CA ASP A 415 -16.72 16.10 6.33
C ASP A 415 -18.02 16.84 6.71
N SER A 416 -18.06 17.46 7.89
CA SER A 416 -19.23 18.24 8.37
C SER A 416 -19.60 19.37 7.40
N ILE A 417 -18.62 20.12 6.90
CA ILE A 417 -18.84 21.17 5.91
C ILE A 417 -19.37 20.56 4.60
N THR A 418 -18.80 19.46 4.15
CA THR A 418 -19.24 18.79 2.91
C THR A 418 -20.69 18.33 3.01
N ARG A 419 -21.08 17.69 4.11
CA ARG A 419 -22.46 17.25 4.35
C ARG A 419 -23.42 18.43 4.47
N SER A 420 -23.02 19.53 5.10
CA SER A 420 -23.87 20.71 5.25
C SER A 420 -24.13 21.44 3.92
N ILE A 421 -23.17 21.42 2.98
CA ILE A 421 -23.28 22.11 1.69
C ILE A 421 -24.01 21.23 0.65
N PHE A 422 -23.73 19.94 0.64
CA PHE A 422 -24.17 19.05 -0.44
C PHE A 422 -25.27 18.07 -0.03
N GLY A 423 -25.68 18.05 1.22
CA GLY A 423 -26.83 17.30 1.74
C GLY A 423 -26.72 15.79 1.50
N ASN A 424 -26.08 15.08 2.39
CA ASN A 424 -26.21 13.63 2.54
C ASN A 424 -26.26 13.28 4.03
#